data_b68561088e813b53ff6272b38b0ff8fc
#
_entry.id   b68561088e813b53ff6272b38b0ff8fc
#
_cell.length_a   1.000
_cell.length_b   1.000
_cell.length_c   1.000
_cell.angle_alpha   90.00
_cell.angle_beta   90.00
_cell.angle_gamma   90.00
#
_symmetry.space_group_name_H-M   'P 1'
#
loop_
_entity.id
_entity.type
_entity.pdbx_description
1 polymer ?
#
loop_
_entity_poly.entity_id
_entity_poly.type
_entity_poly.pdbx_seq_one_letter_code
_entity_poly.pdbx_strand_id
1 'polypeptide(L)'
;MDIDLPEVVAEVKAAFDRYEKALTSNDLGVLNTIFRNDPRTIRYGIGENLYGYDEIKAFRGARSPVGLMRTTARTVITTYGRDFATASTLFSRATMPGKLGRQMQTWVRFPDGWHVVAAHVSLIDEPKAA
;
A
#
# COMPACT_ATOMS: atom_id res chain seq x y z
N MET A 1 25.52 -0.81 0.10
CA MET A 1 24.38 -0.29 0.88
C MET A 1 23.89 -1.36 1.84
N ASP A 2 23.44 -0.96 3.00
CA ASP A 2 22.91 -1.90 3.98
C ASP A 2 21.48 -2.29 3.62
N ILE A 3 21.17 -3.57 3.70
CA ILE A 3 19.84 -4.09 3.46
C ILE A 3 19.25 -4.56 4.79
N ASP A 4 18.01 -4.17 5.05
CA ASP A 4 17.23 -4.56 6.24
C ASP A 4 17.90 -4.15 7.56
N LEU A 5 18.37 -2.90 7.66
CA LEU A 5 18.75 -2.35 8.95
C LEU A 5 17.54 -2.43 9.90
N PRO A 6 17.67 -3.07 11.07
CA PRO A 6 16.51 -3.32 11.95
C PRO A 6 15.72 -2.07 12.32
N GLU A 7 16.36 -0.95 12.59
CA GLU A 7 15.69 0.30 12.93
C GLU A 7 14.90 0.87 11.74
N VAL A 8 15.38 0.68 10.52
CA VAL A 8 14.70 1.15 9.30
C VAL A 8 13.51 0.26 8.98
N VAL A 9 13.68 -1.06 9.10
CA VAL A 9 12.56 -2.01 8.94
C VAL A 9 11.44 -1.68 9.94
N ALA A 10 11.78 -1.37 11.19
CA ALA A 10 10.78 -1.00 12.20
C ALA A 10 10.02 0.28 11.82
N GLU A 11 10.69 1.29 11.27
CA GLU A 11 10.05 2.51 10.79
C GLU A 11 9.06 2.23 9.67
N VAL A 12 9.47 1.44 8.67
CA VAL A 12 8.61 1.12 7.52
C VAL A 12 7.43 0.24 7.94
N LYS A 13 7.66 -0.71 8.85
CA LYS A 13 6.58 -1.54 9.39
C LYS A 13 5.52 -0.69 10.08
N ALA A 14 5.94 0.29 10.89
CA ALA A 14 5.00 1.20 11.55
C ALA A 14 4.21 2.03 10.52
N ALA A 15 4.87 2.51 9.47
CA ALA A 15 4.21 3.25 8.39
C ALA A 15 3.23 2.35 7.61
N PHE A 16 3.61 1.12 7.31
CA PHE A 16 2.76 0.14 6.65
C PHE A 16 1.52 -0.20 7.50
N ASP A 17 1.70 -0.43 8.79
CA ASP A 17 0.58 -0.72 9.70
C ASP A 17 -0.38 0.46 9.80
N ARG A 18 0.13 1.68 9.79
CA ARG A 18 -0.69 2.90 9.75
C ARG A 18 -1.49 2.98 8.44
N TYR A 19 -0.89 2.61 7.32
CA TYR A 19 -1.57 2.55 6.03
C TYR A 19 -2.72 1.52 6.07
N GLU A 20 -2.46 0.30 6.54
CA GLU A 20 -3.47 -0.76 6.62
C GLU A 20 -4.67 -0.31 7.48
N LYS A 21 -4.41 0.29 8.62
CA LYS A 21 -5.47 0.80 9.51
C LYS A 21 -6.29 1.89 8.82
N ALA A 22 -5.63 2.83 8.16
CA ALA A 22 -6.30 3.92 7.46
C ALA A 22 -7.13 3.39 6.27
N LEU A 23 -6.60 2.42 5.53
CA LEU A 23 -7.31 1.81 4.39
C LEU A 23 -8.58 1.10 4.87
N THR A 24 -8.47 0.23 5.85
CA THR A 24 -9.60 -0.61 6.30
C THR A 24 -10.67 0.18 7.04
N SER A 25 -10.31 1.31 7.66
CA SER A 25 -11.25 2.22 8.30
C SER A 25 -11.71 3.36 7.38
N ASN A 26 -11.22 3.41 6.15
CA ASN A 26 -11.47 4.48 5.18
C ASN A 26 -11.15 5.88 5.74
N ASP A 27 -10.03 5.99 6.44
CA ASP A 27 -9.54 7.27 6.97
C ASP A 27 -8.83 8.05 5.85
N LEU A 28 -9.60 8.82 5.09
CA LEU A 28 -9.11 9.57 3.94
C LEU A 28 -8.06 10.61 4.34
N GLY A 29 -8.24 11.25 5.49
CA GLY A 29 -7.28 12.24 5.98
C GLY A 29 -5.89 11.63 6.15
N VAL A 30 -5.80 10.46 6.77
CA VAL A 30 -4.53 9.74 6.95
C VAL A 30 -4.02 9.20 5.62
N LEU A 31 -4.87 8.55 4.81
CA LEU A 31 -4.45 8.02 3.51
C LEU A 31 -3.83 9.09 2.62
N ASN A 32 -4.41 10.30 2.62
CA ASN A 32 -3.91 11.42 1.84
C ASN A 32 -2.54 11.92 2.32
N THR A 33 -2.13 11.62 3.54
CA THR A 33 -0.79 11.96 4.05
C THR A 33 0.24 10.87 3.75
N ILE A 34 -0.19 9.64 3.49
CA ILE A 34 0.71 8.50 3.29
C ILE A 34 1.31 8.52 1.88
N PHE A 35 0.50 8.76 0.85
CA PHE A 35 1.00 8.88 -0.51
C PHE A 35 1.69 10.23 -0.71
N ARG A 36 2.83 10.20 -1.39
CA ARG A 36 3.59 11.44 -1.68
C ARG A 36 2.76 12.39 -2.52
N ASN A 37 2.60 13.62 -2.07
CA ASN A 37 1.93 14.68 -2.82
C ASN A 37 2.88 15.19 -3.92
N ASP A 38 2.85 14.52 -5.06
CA ASP A 38 3.74 14.77 -6.18
C ASP A 38 3.08 14.22 -7.45
N PRO A 39 3.19 14.93 -8.60
CA PRO A 39 2.63 14.45 -9.86
C PRO A 39 3.30 13.16 -10.38
N ARG A 40 4.44 12.77 -9.85
CA ARG A 40 5.15 11.53 -10.22
C ARG A 40 4.70 10.31 -9.42
N THR A 41 3.89 10.48 -8.38
CA THR A 41 3.35 9.35 -7.60
C THR A 41 2.35 8.59 -8.47
N ILE A 42 2.52 7.27 -8.58
CA ILE A 42 1.70 6.41 -9.45
C ILE A 42 1.07 5.30 -8.62
N ARG A 43 -0.21 5.02 -8.90
CA ARG A 43 -0.89 3.87 -8.34
C ARG A 43 -1.71 3.16 -9.40
N TYR A 44 -1.38 1.88 -9.63
CA TYR A 44 -2.24 0.98 -10.38
C TYR A 44 -3.09 0.19 -9.40
N GLY A 45 -4.41 0.29 -9.52
CA GLY A 45 -5.35 -0.51 -8.75
C GLY A 45 -5.95 -1.63 -9.58
N ILE A 46 -6.93 -2.32 -9.00
CA ILE A 46 -7.57 -3.47 -9.63
C ILE A 46 -8.22 -3.10 -10.96
N GLY A 47 -8.84 -1.94 -11.03
CA GLY A 47 -9.55 -1.49 -12.23
C GLY A 47 -9.18 -0.09 -12.70
N GLU A 48 -8.17 0.55 -12.10
CA GLU A 48 -7.83 1.94 -12.41
C GLU A 48 -6.33 2.15 -12.55
N ASN A 49 -5.97 3.15 -13.36
CA ASN A 49 -4.61 3.64 -13.53
C ASN A 49 -4.58 5.10 -13.11
N LEU A 50 -3.85 5.39 -12.02
CA LEU A 50 -3.84 6.72 -11.42
C LEU A 50 -2.44 7.32 -11.51
N TYR A 51 -2.34 8.46 -12.15
CA TYR A 51 -1.10 9.19 -12.34
C TYR A 51 -1.15 10.52 -11.58
N GLY A 52 -0.29 10.63 -10.59
CA GLY A 52 -0.18 11.79 -9.74
C GLY A 52 -1.08 11.74 -8.52
N TYR A 53 -0.65 12.48 -7.50
CA TYR A 53 -1.34 12.53 -6.22
C TYR A 53 -2.80 12.96 -6.34
N ASP A 54 -3.10 13.94 -7.18
CA ASP A 54 -4.45 14.49 -7.29
C ASP A 54 -5.44 13.43 -7.82
N GLU A 55 -5.03 12.60 -8.79
CA GLU A 55 -5.86 11.50 -9.29
C GLU A 55 -6.08 10.44 -8.22
N ILE A 56 -5.07 10.11 -7.44
CA ILE A 56 -5.15 9.13 -6.36
C ILE A 56 -6.12 9.61 -5.27
N LYS A 57 -5.99 10.87 -4.87
CA LYS A 57 -6.87 11.48 -3.86
C LYS A 57 -8.32 11.51 -4.33
N ALA A 58 -8.56 11.93 -5.57
CA ALA A 58 -9.91 12.00 -6.16
C ALA A 58 -10.56 10.61 -6.23
N PHE A 59 -9.81 9.60 -6.65
CA PHE A 59 -10.30 8.22 -6.70
C PHE A 59 -10.74 7.73 -5.32
N ARG A 60 -9.91 7.94 -4.30
CA ARG A 60 -10.23 7.51 -2.93
C ARG A 60 -11.45 8.23 -2.35
N GLY A 61 -11.60 9.51 -2.66
CA GLY A 61 -12.74 10.30 -2.22
C GLY A 61 -14.05 9.89 -2.87
N ALA A 62 -13.99 9.33 -4.08
CA ALA A 62 -15.18 8.94 -4.85
C ALA A 62 -15.59 7.47 -4.64
N ARG A 63 -14.68 6.60 -4.15
CA ARG A 63 -14.99 5.17 -4.01
C ARG A 63 -15.89 4.92 -2.79
N SER A 64 -16.67 3.82 -2.89
CA SER A 64 -17.46 3.34 -1.74
C SER A 64 -16.53 2.87 -0.61
N PRO A 65 -16.87 3.15 0.66
CA PRO A 65 -16.14 2.58 1.80
C PRO A 65 -16.49 1.12 2.06
N VAL A 66 -17.47 0.57 1.36
CA VAL A 66 -17.92 -0.82 1.55
C VAL A 66 -16.87 -1.80 1.00
N GLY A 67 -16.58 -2.86 1.76
CA GLY A 67 -15.70 -3.92 1.33
C GLY A 67 -14.21 -3.61 1.43
N LEU A 68 -13.81 -2.60 2.18
CA LEU A 68 -12.40 -2.24 2.38
C LEU A 68 -11.69 -3.12 3.42
N MET A 69 -12.46 -3.76 4.31
CA MET A 69 -11.87 -4.70 5.29
C MET A 69 -11.20 -5.87 4.56
N ARG A 70 -10.01 -6.22 5.02
CA ARG A 70 -9.23 -7.30 4.42
C ARG A 70 -8.33 -7.98 5.44
N THR A 71 -7.95 -9.20 5.14
CA THR A 71 -6.94 -9.95 5.89
C THR A 71 -5.67 -9.99 5.06
N THR A 72 -4.56 -9.64 5.66
CA THR A 72 -3.25 -9.68 5.00
C THR A 72 -2.50 -10.95 5.35
N ALA A 73 -1.65 -11.42 4.43
CA ALA A 73 -0.80 -12.58 4.61
C ALA A 73 0.53 -12.39 3.87
N ARG A 74 1.56 -13.06 4.35
CA ARG A 74 2.90 -13.04 3.73
C ARG A 74 3.41 -11.63 3.46
N THR A 75 3.26 -10.74 4.42
CA THR A 75 3.78 -9.38 4.32
C THR A 75 5.30 -9.39 4.40
N VAL A 76 5.95 -8.83 3.39
CA VAL A 76 7.41 -8.72 3.32
C VAL A 76 7.79 -7.27 3.15
N ILE A 77 8.59 -6.77 4.08
CA ILE A 77 9.17 -5.43 4.03
C ILE A 77 10.67 -5.61 3.83
N THR A 78 11.22 -4.98 2.80
CA THR A 78 12.65 -4.94 2.55
C THR A 78 13.09 -3.49 2.47
N THR A 79 14.14 -3.15 3.21
CA THR A 79 14.70 -1.79 3.19
C THR A 79 16.07 -1.78 2.54
N TYR A 80 16.36 -0.71 1.83
CA TYR A 80 17.62 -0.50 1.09
C TYR A 80 18.21 0.82 1.57
N GLY A 81 19.33 0.74 2.30
CA GLY A 81 19.87 1.90 2.98
C GLY A 81 18.91 2.40 4.05
N ARG A 82 18.78 3.72 4.18
CA ARG A 82 17.95 4.33 5.22
C ARG A 82 16.70 5.03 4.70
N ASP A 83 16.58 5.19 3.38
CA ASP A 83 15.58 6.07 2.81
C ASP A 83 14.68 5.40 1.78
N PHE A 84 14.85 4.11 1.55
CA PHE A 84 14.13 3.39 0.50
C PHE A 84 13.67 2.01 0.96
N ALA A 85 12.44 1.64 0.61
CA ALA A 85 11.89 0.34 0.97
C ALA A 85 10.81 -0.12 -0.02
N THR A 86 10.63 -1.44 -0.08
CA THR A 86 9.46 -2.06 -0.69
C THR A 86 8.65 -2.78 0.38
N ALA A 87 7.33 -2.78 0.23
CA ALA A 87 6.43 -3.56 1.06
C ALA A 87 5.48 -4.33 0.15
N SER A 88 5.44 -5.64 0.31
CA SER A 88 4.53 -6.51 -0.44
C SER A 88 3.66 -7.30 0.52
N THR A 89 2.42 -7.54 0.13
CA THR A 89 1.50 -8.35 0.90
C THR A 89 0.48 -9.02 0.00
N LEU A 90 0.03 -10.19 0.41
CA LEU A 90 -1.18 -10.79 -0.12
C LEU A 90 -2.36 -10.35 0.75
N PHE A 91 -3.55 -10.32 0.17
CA PHE A 91 -4.75 -10.02 0.95
C PHE A 91 -5.96 -10.75 0.42
N SER A 92 -6.95 -10.93 1.27
CA SER A 92 -8.25 -11.48 0.92
C SER A 92 -9.36 -10.64 1.54
N ARG A 93 -10.50 -10.59 0.86
CA ARG A 93 -11.69 -9.87 1.31
C ARG A 93 -12.90 -10.78 1.27
N ALA A 94 -13.77 -10.70 2.27
CA ALA A 94 -15.01 -11.48 2.30
C ALA A 94 -15.93 -11.13 1.11
N THR A 95 -15.83 -9.90 0.57
CA THR A 95 -16.59 -9.43 -0.59
C THR A 95 -16.05 -9.93 -1.92
N MET A 96 -14.90 -10.60 -1.92
CA MET A 96 -14.25 -11.14 -3.13
C MET A 96 -13.85 -12.61 -2.91
N PRO A 97 -14.82 -13.51 -2.69
CA PRO A 97 -14.50 -14.93 -2.45
C PRO A 97 -13.81 -15.55 -3.68
N GLY A 98 -12.85 -16.42 -3.42
CA GLY A 98 -12.08 -17.09 -4.46
C GLY A 98 -11.02 -16.22 -5.14
N LYS A 99 -10.81 -14.99 -4.69
CA LYS A 99 -9.78 -14.08 -5.21
C LYS A 99 -8.67 -13.87 -4.20
N LEU A 100 -7.45 -13.77 -4.71
CA LEU A 100 -6.26 -13.42 -3.93
C LEU A 100 -5.75 -12.07 -4.41
N GLY A 101 -5.68 -11.12 -3.47
CA GLY A 101 -5.10 -9.80 -3.74
C GLY A 101 -3.59 -9.82 -3.60
N ARG A 102 -2.93 -9.01 -4.43
CA ARG A 102 -1.48 -8.80 -4.37
C ARG A 102 -1.23 -7.31 -4.40
N GLN A 103 -0.43 -6.84 -3.44
CA GLN A 103 -0.08 -5.43 -3.34
C GLN A 103 1.43 -5.28 -3.20
N MET A 104 1.99 -4.36 -3.99
CA MET A 104 3.37 -3.92 -3.82
C MET A 104 3.39 -2.40 -3.71
N GLN A 105 4.18 -1.91 -2.75
CA GLN A 105 4.37 -0.49 -2.53
C GLN A 105 5.84 -0.16 -2.47
N THR A 106 6.22 0.96 -3.08
CA THR A 106 7.54 1.56 -2.94
C THR A 106 7.43 2.73 -1.97
N TRP A 107 8.23 2.69 -0.93
CA TRP A 107 8.29 3.70 0.12
C TRP A 107 9.61 4.45 0.06
N VAL A 108 9.55 5.75 0.25
CA VAL A 108 10.75 6.62 0.31
C VAL A 108 10.63 7.52 1.53
N ARG A 109 11.76 7.68 2.24
CA ARG A 109 11.82 8.58 3.37
C ARG A 109 12.22 9.97 2.91
N PHE A 110 11.32 10.93 3.13
CA PHE A 110 11.52 12.34 2.90
C PHE A 110 11.78 13.06 4.23
N PRO A 111 12.13 14.34 4.24
CA PRO A 111 12.34 15.05 5.51
C PRO A 111 11.17 15.01 6.48
N ASP A 112 9.94 14.91 5.98
CA ASP A 112 8.72 14.81 6.78
C ASP A 112 8.28 13.37 7.10
N GLY A 113 9.04 12.38 6.67
CA GLY A 113 8.78 10.96 6.97
C GLY A 113 8.62 10.09 5.73
N TRP A 114 8.13 8.88 5.96
CA TRP A 114 7.95 7.86 4.93
C TRP A 114 6.67 8.09 4.13
N HIS A 115 6.79 8.04 2.79
CA HIS A 115 5.65 8.15 1.87
C HIS A 115 5.70 7.10 0.79
N VAL A 116 4.54 6.65 0.33
CA VAL A 116 4.43 5.78 -0.84
C VAL A 116 4.57 6.65 -2.10
N VAL A 117 5.46 6.24 -2.99
CA VAL A 117 5.69 6.92 -4.28
C VAL A 117 5.18 6.11 -5.47
N ALA A 118 5.00 4.81 -5.29
CA ALA A 118 4.46 3.92 -6.33
C ALA A 118 3.76 2.75 -5.66
N ALA A 119 2.65 2.31 -6.24
CA ALA A 119 1.91 1.16 -5.74
C ALA A 119 1.21 0.42 -6.88
N HIS A 120 1.08 -0.89 -6.72
CA HIS A 120 0.35 -1.76 -7.63
C HIS A 120 -0.49 -2.74 -6.81
N VAL A 121 -1.78 -2.79 -7.13
CA VAL A 121 -2.73 -3.73 -6.53
C VAL A 121 -3.41 -4.52 -7.65
N SER A 122 -3.42 -5.85 -7.52
CA SER A 122 -4.04 -6.73 -8.50
C SER A 122 -4.76 -7.89 -7.82
N LEU A 123 -5.61 -8.55 -8.56
CA LEU A 123 -6.29 -9.77 -8.12
C LEU A 123 -5.94 -10.92 -9.07
N ILE A 124 -5.77 -12.09 -8.49
CA ILE A 124 -5.73 -13.35 -9.23
C ILE A 124 -6.77 -14.29 -8.62
N ASP A 125 -7.08 -15.37 -9.34
CA ASP A 125 -7.85 -16.45 -8.74
C ASP A 125 -7.03 -17.09 -7.63
N GLU A 126 -7.70 -17.42 -6.52
CA GLU A 126 -7.02 -18.06 -5.41
C GLU A 126 -6.50 -19.44 -5.88
N PRO A 127 -5.20 -19.74 -5.63
CA PRO A 127 -4.65 -21.02 -6.03
C PRO A 127 -5.42 -22.16 -5.34
N LYS A 128 -5.78 -23.20 -6.10
CA LYS A 128 -6.43 -24.37 -5.53
C LYS A 128 -5.44 -25.11 -4.62
N ALA A 129 -5.94 -25.60 -3.49
CA ALA A 129 -5.16 -26.50 -2.66
C ALA A 129 -4.75 -27.74 -3.47
N ALA A 130 -3.48 -28.13 -3.34
CA ALA A 130 -2.96 -29.32 -4.00
C ALA A 130 -3.56 -30.60 -3.40
#